data_a9bdb8d5e0f7813433f9170844b6579d
#
_entry.id   a9bdb8d5e0f7813433f9170844b6579d
#
_cell.length_a   1.000
_cell.length_b   1.000
_cell.length_c   1.000
_cell.angle_alpha   90.00
_cell.angle_beta   90.00
_cell.angle_gamma   90.00
#
_symmetry.space_group_name_H-M   'P 1'
#
loop_
_entity.id
_entity.type
_entity.pdbx_description
1 polymer ?
#
loop_
_entity_poly.entity_id
_entity_poly.type
_entity_poly.pdbx_seq_one_letter_code
_entity_poly.pdbx_strand_id
1 'polypeptide(L)'
;MDTRSIVVIKTILEEGSFQKAAQRLNCSQSTVTFQVRQLENELSVRLFERLGRRMVFTPAGKSILPHMEAILHSMQAITACNDPASLHGELRVAVAESLLSYKLHALLGDFVERAPAVKLQLHSLNCHDIREGILSGQYDLGVYYDVGGHPHTLEVLPLGQAKGIIVASPLLAPGLRDFDTPHQRKETSFIINEPRSIYRERMEAHLRARDILFRNTIELWSIESIKKTVAANLWVSFLPTFAVEQELAAGSLIELPVRMSGCIVQAICVWHKNRESTPAMRLFRDLLQASALFPM
;
A
#
# COMPACT_ATOMS: atom_id res chain seq x y z
N MET A 1 25.58 21.27 20.50
CA MET A 1 24.38 21.77 21.24
C MET A 1 23.54 20.56 21.63
N ASP A 2 23.33 20.33 22.93
CA ASP A 2 22.45 19.25 23.44
C ASP A 2 21.05 19.81 23.65
N THR A 3 20.04 19.06 23.20
CA THR A 3 18.62 19.40 23.35
C THR A 3 18.18 19.51 24.82
N ARG A 4 18.87 18.81 25.74
CA ARG A 4 18.65 18.95 27.20
C ARG A 4 18.91 20.40 27.66
N SER A 5 19.94 21.06 27.13
CA SER A 5 20.24 22.46 27.46
C SER A 5 19.11 23.41 27.02
N ILE A 6 18.45 23.13 25.90
CA ILE A 6 17.27 23.90 25.43
C ILE A 6 16.08 23.72 26.40
N VAL A 7 15.84 22.50 26.85
CA VAL A 7 14.78 22.21 27.85
C VAL A 7 15.05 22.97 29.15
N VAL A 8 16.32 23.04 29.59
CA VAL A 8 16.69 23.80 30.78
C VAL A 8 16.40 25.31 30.61
N ILE A 9 16.77 25.93 29.47
CA ILE A 9 16.45 27.34 29.19
C ILE A 9 14.93 27.58 29.26
N LYS A 10 14.15 26.74 28.59
CA LYS A 10 12.69 26.84 28.61
C LYS A 10 12.12 26.74 30.02
N THR A 11 12.58 25.77 30.80
CA THR A 11 12.13 25.58 32.19
C THR A 11 12.50 26.77 33.06
N ILE A 12 13.69 27.38 32.89
CA ILE A 12 14.06 28.60 33.62
C ILE A 12 13.13 29.79 33.28
N LEU A 13 12.74 29.92 32.01
CA LEU A 13 11.82 30.99 31.56
C LEU A 13 10.42 30.81 32.13
N GLU A 14 9.90 29.54 32.15
CA GLU A 14 8.60 29.19 32.72
C GLU A 14 8.55 29.40 34.24
N GLU A 15 9.59 28.99 34.95
CA GLU A 15 9.65 29.05 36.42
C GLU A 15 10.13 30.41 36.94
N GLY A 16 10.71 31.21 36.07
CA GLY A 16 11.27 32.52 36.41
C GLY A 16 12.48 32.47 37.36
N SER A 17 13.04 31.29 37.66
CA SER A 17 14.12 31.09 38.62
C SER A 17 14.95 29.84 38.30
N PHE A 18 16.26 29.95 38.36
CA PHE A 18 17.22 28.85 38.23
C PHE A 18 16.99 27.76 39.30
N GLN A 19 16.67 28.19 40.54
CA GLN A 19 16.42 27.27 41.65
C GLN A 19 15.15 26.48 41.45
N LYS A 20 14.04 27.11 41.04
CA LYS A 20 12.79 26.43 40.76
C LYS A 20 12.90 25.52 39.55
N ALA A 21 13.59 25.94 38.49
CA ALA A 21 13.89 25.11 37.35
C ALA A 21 14.68 23.83 37.73
N ALA A 22 15.68 23.98 38.60
CA ALA A 22 16.44 22.83 39.12
C ALA A 22 15.56 21.85 39.90
N GLN A 23 14.63 22.36 40.72
CA GLN A 23 13.65 21.53 41.43
C GLN A 23 12.73 20.77 40.46
N ARG A 24 12.17 21.45 39.45
CA ARG A 24 11.30 20.85 38.44
C ARG A 24 12.02 19.79 37.59
N LEU A 25 13.30 20.00 37.31
CA LEU A 25 14.16 19.10 36.53
C LEU A 25 14.83 18.02 37.40
N ASN A 26 14.54 17.94 38.68
CA ASN A 26 15.12 17.00 39.64
C ASN A 26 16.66 16.97 39.60
N CYS A 27 17.30 18.17 39.54
CA CYS A 27 18.74 18.30 39.54
C CYS A 27 19.22 19.46 40.46
N SER A 28 20.53 19.61 40.60
CA SER A 28 21.08 20.74 41.39
C SER A 28 21.06 22.05 40.60
N GLN A 29 20.98 23.19 41.32
CA GLN A 29 21.08 24.50 40.69
C GLN A 29 22.44 24.71 39.99
N SER A 30 23.50 24.09 40.49
CA SER A 30 24.83 24.12 39.85
C SER A 30 24.81 23.41 38.50
N THR A 31 24.07 22.31 38.38
CA THR A 31 23.86 21.59 37.10
C THR A 31 23.12 22.46 36.08
N VAL A 32 22.05 23.11 36.49
CA VAL A 32 21.31 24.07 35.66
C VAL A 32 22.22 25.22 35.19
N THR A 33 22.97 25.79 36.10
CA THR A 33 23.90 26.89 35.78
C THR A 33 25.01 26.44 34.83
N PHE A 34 25.53 25.23 35.00
CA PHE A 34 26.53 24.64 34.12
C PHE A 34 26.00 24.45 32.69
N GLN A 35 24.81 23.88 32.56
CA GLN A 35 24.19 23.66 31.25
C GLN A 35 23.87 24.96 30.51
N VAL A 36 23.42 26.00 31.23
CA VAL A 36 23.22 27.33 30.64
C VAL A 36 24.55 27.89 30.13
N ARG A 37 25.61 27.86 30.94
CA ARG A 37 26.93 28.35 30.55
C ARG A 37 27.52 27.57 29.37
N GLN A 38 27.34 26.27 29.35
CA GLN A 38 27.78 25.42 28.24
C GLN A 38 27.11 25.87 26.94
N LEU A 39 25.80 26.07 26.96
CA LEU A 39 25.04 26.49 25.78
C LEU A 39 25.43 27.92 25.36
N GLU A 40 25.61 28.85 26.30
CA GLU A 40 26.06 30.20 26.03
C GLU A 40 27.46 30.23 25.37
N ASN A 41 28.38 29.37 25.83
CA ASN A 41 29.71 29.21 25.23
C ASN A 41 29.62 28.63 23.82
N GLU A 42 28.83 27.60 23.60
CA GLU A 42 28.63 26.98 22.26
C GLU A 42 28.05 27.97 21.27
N LEU A 43 27.09 28.80 21.69
CA LEU A 43 26.47 29.83 20.86
C LEU A 43 27.27 31.13 20.77
N SER A 44 28.31 31.27 21.60
CA SER A 44 29.08 32.51 21.77
C SER A 44 28.20 33.73 22.11
N VAL A 45 27.12 33.51 22.86
CA VAL A 45 26.11 34.50 23.20
C VAL A 45 25.69 34.34 24.67
N ARG A 46 25.50 35.41 25.40
CA ARG A 46 24.88 35.36 26.72
C ARG A 46 23.36 35.33 26.57
N LEU A 47 22.74 34.32 27.17
CA LEU A 47 21.28 34.16 27.19
C LEU A 47 20.64 34.80 28.40
N PHE A 48 21.40 34.88 29.53
CA PHE A 48 20.95 35.50 30.75
C PHE A 48 21.95 36.55 31.24
N GLU A 49 21.43 37.61 31.79
CA GLU A 49 22.21 38.67 32.47
C GLU A 49 21.63 38.98 33.84
N ARG A 50 22.46 39.50 34.74
CA ARG A 50 22.05 39.85 36.09
C ARG A 50 21.77 41.34 36.20
N LEU A 51 20.49 41.69 36.45
CA LEU A 51 20.08 43.03 36.76
C LEU A 51 19.75 43.12 38.26
N GLY A 52 20.72 43.63 39.05
CA GLY A 52 20.61 43.65 40.51
C GLY A 52 20.56 42.25 41.10
N ARG A 53 19.43 41.90 41.73
CA ARG A 53 19.18 40.60 42.35
C ARG A 53 18.44 39.60 41.42
N ARG A 54 18.05 40.04 40.22
CA ARG A 54 17.27 39.21 39.27
C ARG A 54 18.10 38.78 38.07
N MET A 55 17.90 37.55 37.64
CA MET A 55 18.40 37.10 36.35
C MET A 55 17.30 37.37 35.29
N VAL A 56 17.69 38.01 34.20
CA VAL A 56 16.80 38.36 33.10
C VAL A 56 17.31 37.76 31.80
N PHE A 57 16.41 37.47 30.91
CA PHE A 57 16.73 36.91 29.58
C PHE A 57 17.17 38.06 28.66
N THR A 58 18.33 37.93 28.02
CA THR A 58 18.92 38.99 27.20
C THR A 58 18.15 39.22 25.90
N PRO A 59 18.31 40.37 25.21
CA PRO A 59 17.77 40.57 23.88
C PRO A 59 18.22 39.50 22.88
N ALA A 60 19.48 39.06 22.93
CA ALA A 60 20.02 37.99 22.12
C ALA A 60 19.35 36.64 22.44
N GLY A 61 19.12 36.34 23.72
CA GLY A 61 18.34 35.17 24.13
C GLY A 61 16.92 35.18 23.57
N LYS A 62 16.27 36.34 23.62
CA LYS A 62 14.90 36.49 23.05
C LYS A 62 14.85 36.23 21.54
N SER A 63 15.88 36.63 20.78
CA SER A 63 15.94 36.38 19.34
C SER A 63 16.20 34.90 18.99
N ILE A 64 16.91 34.17 19.86
CA ILE A 64 17.24 32.74 19.67
C ILE A 64 16.11 31.84 20.15
N LEU A 65 15.27 32.27 21.10
CA LEU A 65 14.21 31.46 21.71
C LEU A 65 13.26 30.83 20.69
N PRO A 66 12.74 31.51 19.66
CA PRO A 66 11.85 30.89 18.67
C PRO A 66 12.50 29.71 17.93
N HIS A 67 13.83 29.79 17.68
CA HIS A 67 14.58 28.69 17.04
C HIS A 67 14.77 27.51 17.98
N MET A 68 14.98 27.75 19.28
CA MET A 68 14.99 26.67 20.29
C MET A 68 13.65 25.99 20.41
N GLU A 69 12.55 26.72 20.40
CA GLU A 69 11.19 26.19 20.44
C GLU A 69 10.90 25.35 19.20
N ALA A 70 11.33 25.81 18.02
CA ALA A 70 11.18 25.04 16.78
C ALA A 70 11.93 23.70 16.82
N ILE A 71 13.14 23.68 17.42
CA ILE A 71 13.90 22.41 17.61
C ILE A 71 13.14 21.47 18.54
N LEU A 72 12.64 21.95 19.68
CA LEU A 72 11.85 21.11 20.61
C LEU A 72 10.55 20.59 19.97
N HIS A 73 9.87 21.42 19.20
CA HIS A 73 8.68 21.02 18.45
C HIS A 73 9.00 19.93 17.42
N SER A 74 10.10 20.11 16.67
CA SER A 74 10.54 19.09 15.69
C SER A 74 10.91 17.77 16.38
N MET A 75 11.52 17.81 17.55
CA MET A 75 11.81 16.60 18.35
C MET A 75 10.54 15.93 18.86
N GLN A 76 9.55 16.68 19.32
CA GLN A 76 8.25 16.14 19.72
C GLN A 76 7.54 15.50 18.53
N ALA A 77 7.62 16.12 17.34
CA ALA A 77 7.09 15.54 16.10
C ALA A 77 7.76 14.21 15.75
N ILE A 78 9.11 14.13 15.87
CA ILE A 78 9.86 12.87 15.66
C ILE A 78 9.40 11.79 16.66
N THR A 79 9.21 12.17 17.93
CA THR A 79 8.73 11.23 18.95
C THR A 79 7.29 10.78 18.70
N ALA A 80 6.43 11.69 18.22
CA ALA A 80 5.06 11.38 17.83
C ALA A 80 4.99 10.47 16.58
N CYS A 81 6.00 10.53 15.69
CA CYS A 81 6.11 9.58 14.57
C CYS A 81 6.30 8.12 15.04
N ASN A 82 6.76 7.90 16.27
CA ASN A 82 6.94 6.58 16.86
C ASN A 82 5.76 6.14 17.71
N ASP A 83 4.64 6.89 17.74
CA ASP A 83 3.44 6.43 18.43
C ASP A 83 2.84 5.24 17.65
N PRO A 84 2.84 4.02 18.25
CA PRO A 84 2.30 2.82 17.61
C PRO A 84 0.81 2.91 17.23
N ALA A 85 0.10 3.89 17.78
CA ALA A 85 -1.32 4.15 17.49
C ALA A 85 -1.53 5.21 16.41
N SER A 86 -0.51 5.96 16.01
CA SER A 86 -0.67 7.07 15.08
C SER A 86 -0.73 6.61 13.64
N LEU A 87 -1.87 6.87 12.99
CA LEU A 87 -2.14 6.59 11.57
C LEU A 87 -1.66 7.77 10.71
N HIS A 88 -0.36 7.81 10.40
CA HIS A 88 0.27 8.82 9.53
C HIS A 88 1.39 8.22 8.70
N GLY A 89 2.01 9.03 7.85
CA GLY A 89 3.11 8.60 6.98
C GLY A 89 2.64 8.12 5.61
N GLU A 90 3.37 7.19 5.00
CA GLU A 90 3.11 6.70 3.65
C GLU A 90 2.87 5.19 3.68
N LEU A 91 1.90 4.72 2.88
CA LEU A 91 1.64 3.30 2.63
C LEU A 91 1.62 3.05 1.13
N ARG A 92 2.55 2.22 0.64
CA ARG A 92 2.69 1.85 -0.76
C ARG A 92 2.13 0.44 -0.96
N VAL A 93 1.04 0.35 -1.71
CA VAL A 93 0.35 -0.93 -1.98
C VAL A 93 0.37 -1.22 -3.47
N ALA A 94 0.94 -2.35 -3.87
CA ALA A 94 0.88 -2.84 -5.23
C ALA A 94 -0.27 -3.84 -5.37
N VAL A 95 -1.10 -3.70 -6.41
CA VAL A 95 -2.35 -4.45 -6.56
C VAL A 95 -2.48 -4.96 -7.99
N ALA A 96 -2.97 -6.20 -8.16
CA ALA A 96 -3.39 -6.70 -9.46
C ALA A 96 -4.61 -5.92 -9.97
N GLU A 97 -4.61 -5.54 -11.26
CA GLU A 97 -5.60 -4.64 -11.86
C GLU A 97 -7.05 -5.04 -11.56
N SER A 98 -7.38 -6.32 -11.75
CA SER A 98 -8.74 -6.81 -11.52
C SER A 98 -9.20 -6.71 -10.06
N LEU A 99 -8.29 -6.91 -9.09
CA LEU A 99 -8.61 -6.76 -7.68
C LEU A 99 -8.82 -5.28 -7.33
N LEU A 100 -7.98 -4.41 -7.86
CA LEU A 100 -8.12 -2.98 -7.66
C LEU A 100 -9.43 -2.45 -8.23
N SER A 101 -9.74 -2.80 -9.48
CA SER A 101 -10.89 -2.26 -10.21
C SER A 101 -12.26 -2.79 -9.75
N TYR A 102 -12.30 -3.98 -9.15
CA TYR A 102 -13.60 -4.62 -8.85
C TYR A 102 -13.80 -5.03 -7.39
N LYS A 103 -12.75 -5.10 -6.58
CA LYS A 103 -12.86 -5.66 -5.22
C LYS A 103 -12.43 -4.70 -4.10
N LEU A 104 -11.55 -3.75 -4.35
CA LEU A 104 -10.96 -2.95 -3.27
C LEU A 104 -11.63 -1.60 -3.00
N HIS A 105 -12.60 -1.14 -3.82
CA HIS A 105 -13.14 0.22 -3.71
C HIS A 105 -13.75 0.54 -2.33
N ALA A 106 -14.58 -0.37 -1.79
CA ALA A 106 -15.19 -0.18 -0.47
C ALA A 106 -14.12 -0.11 0.63
N LEU A 107 -13.17 -1.04 0.60
CA LEU A 107 -12.04 -1.07 1.54
C LEU A 107 -11.20 0.21 1.47
N LEU A 108 -10.94 0.71 0.27
CA LEU A 108 -10.19 1.95 0.09
C LEU A 108 -10.93 3.16 0.68
N GLY A 109 -12.25 3.21 0.54
CA GLY A 109 -13.10 4.20 1.20
C GLY A 109 -12.95 4.16 2.72
N ASP A 110 -13.13 2.99 3.32
CA ASP A 110 -12.97 2.77 4.76
C ASP A 110 -11.56 3.10 5.26
N PHE A 111 -10.53 2.75 4.49
CA PHE A 111 -9.15 3.07 4.85
C PHE A 111 -8.89 4.58 4.86
N VAL A 112 -9.31 5.31 3.82
CA VAL A 112 -9.12 6.76 3.72
C VAL A 112 -9.88 7.49 4.83
N GLU A 113 -11.08 7.04 5.18
CA GLU A 113 -11.86 7.60 6.28
C GLU A 113 -11.18 7.39 7.65
N ARG A 114 -10.63 6.18 7.89
CA ARG A 114 -10.00 5.82 9.17
C ARG A 114 -8.55 6.30 9.30
N ALA A 115 -7.88 6.58 8.18
CA ALA A 115 -6.48 6.98 8.15
C ALA A 115 -6.23 8.21 7.24
N PRO A 116 -6.92 9.35 7.48
CA PRO A 116 -6.86 10.51 6.58
C PRO A 116 -5.49 11.18 6.50
N ALA A 117 -4.61 10.95 7.48
CA ALA A 117 -3.24 11.50 7.50
C ALA A 117 -2.21 10.53 6.87
N VAL A 118 -2.63 9.37 6.37
CA VAL A 118 -1.77 8.43 5.65
C VAL A 118 -1.79 8.76 4.15
N LYS A 119 -0.62 8.99 3.57
CA LYS A 119 -0.47 9.10 2.12
C LYS A 119 -0.49 7.70 1.50
N LEU A 120 -1.67 7.25 1.04
CA LEU A 120 -1.83 5.99 0.35
C LEU A 120 -1.36 6.11 -1.10
N GLN A 121 -0.45 5.24 -1.54
CA GLN A 121 -0.02 5.08 -2.92
C GLN A 121 -0.42 3.70 -3.43
N LEU A 122 -1.20 3.68 -4.52
CA LEU A 122 -1.66 2.46 -5.18
C LEU A 122 -0.95 2.30 -6.53
N HIS A 123 -0.40 1.12 -6.76
CA HIS A 123 0.28 0.77 -8.01
C HIS A 123 -0.36 -0.47 -8.61
N SER A 124 -0.86 -0.35 -9.85
CA SER A 124 -1.43 -1.48 -10.58
C SER A 124 -0.34 -2.16 -11.40
N LEU A 125 -0.08 -3.45 -11.14
CA LEU A 125 1.01 -4.23 -11.73
C LEU A 125 0.58 -5.68 -11.94
N ASN A 126 1.35 -6.46 -12.73
CA ASN A 126 1.18 -7.91 -12.79
C ASN A 126 1.67 -8.60 -11.51
N CYS A 127 1.21 -9.82 -11.26
CA CYS A 127 1.47 -10.54 -10.02
C CYS A 127 2.96 -10.80 -9.73
N HIS A 128 3.77 -11.04 -10.76
CA HIS A 128 5.21 -11.29 -10.61
C HIS A 128 5.96 -10.01 -10.22
N ASP A 129 5.64 -8.88 -10.87
CA ASP A 129 6.27 -7.59 -10.57
C ASP A 129 5.88 -7.09 -9.17
N ILE A 130 4.63 -7.36 -8.73
CA ILE A 130 4.20 -7.10 -7.35
C ILE A 130 5.08 -7.88 -6.37
N ARG A 131 5.25 -9.19 -6.57
CA ARG A 131 6.08 -10.03 -5.72
C ARG A 131 7.54 -9.55 -5.66
N GLU A 132 8.12 -9.20 -6.80
CA GLU A 132 9.48 -8.65 -6.90
C GLU A 132 9.60 -7.31 -6.17
N GLY A 133 8.61 -6.44 -6.31
CA GLY A 133 8.54 -5.16 -5.63
C GLY A 133 8.42 -5.27 -4.09
N ILE A 134 7.73 -6.30 -3.59
CA ILE A 134 7.71 -6.61 -2.15
C ILE A 134 9.08 -7.12 -1.68
N LEU A 135 9.71 -8.01 -2.43
CA LEU A 135 11.02 -8.56 -2.10
C LEU A 135 12.12 -7.48 -2.07
N SER A 136 12.06 -6.52 -2.99
CA SER A 136 13.01 -5.40 -3.04
C SER A 136 12.68 -4.28 -2.03
N GLY A 137 11.53 -4.33 -1.33
CA GLY A 137 11.07 -3.27 -0.42
C GLY A 137 10.51 -2.02 -1.11
N GLN A 138 10.27 -2.08 -2.42
CA GLN A 138 9.64 -1.00 -3.17
C GLN A 138 8.20 -0.74 -2.68
N TYR A 139 7.48 -1.80 -2.36
CA TYR A 139 6.12 -1.75 -1.82
C TYR A 139 6.06 -2.30 -0.40
N ASP A 140 5.08 -1.85 0.36
CA ASP A 140 4.83 -2.27 1.74
C ASP A 140 3.90 -3.48 1.80
N LEU A 141 2.88 -3.49 0.94
CA LEU A 141 1.91 -4.58 0.77
C LEU A 141 1.70 -4.88 -0.70
N GLY A 142 1.49 -6.16 -1.02
CA GLY A 142 1.07 -6.62 -2.34
C GLY A 142 -0.27 -7.36 -2.24
N VAL A 143 -1.26 -7.00 -3.08
CA VAL A 143 -2.55 -7.69 -3.16
C VAL A 143 -2.72 -8.24 -4.58
N TYR A 144 -2.55 -9.55 -4.74
CA TYR A 144 -2.47 -10.17 -6.06
C TYR A 144 -2.85 -11.65 -6.00
N TYR A 145 -2.83 -12.33 -7.17
CA TYR A 145 -3.08 -13.77 -7.22
C TYR A 145 -1.80 -14.56 -7.04
N ASP A 146 -1.89 -15.64 -6.29
CA ASP A 146 -0.76 -16.51 -5.97
C ASP A 146 -0.14 -17.12 -7.24
N VAL A 147 1.07 -16.70 -7.52
CA VAL A 147 1.92 -17.21 -8.61
C VAL A 147 2.94 -18.25 -8.12
N GLY A 148 2.85 -18.64 -6.85
CA GLY A 148 3.79 -19.57 -6.21
C GLY A 148 5.19 -18.99 -5.99
N GLY A 149 6.09 -19.82 -5.50
CA GLY A 149 7.49 -19.47 -5.34
C GLY A 149 7.73 -18.36 -4.30
N HIS A 150 6.97 -18.34 -3.21
CA HIS A 150 7.17 -17.39 -2.11
C HIS A 150 8.35 -17.84 -1.24
N PRO A 151 9.43 -17.04 -1.17
CA PRO A 151 10.51 -17.33 -0.24
C PRO A 151 10.06 -17.13 1.21
N HIS A 152 10.76 -17.77 2.14
CA HIS A 152 10.45 -17.70 3.58
C HIS A 152 10.53 -16.28 4.18
N THR A 153 11.06 -15.32 3.43
CA THR A 153 11.12 -13.90 3.81
C THR A 153 9.80 -13.17 3.63
N LEU A 154 8.81 -13.79 2.97
CA LEU A 154 7.48 -13.23 2.78
C LEU A 154 6.46 -13.86 3.73
N GLU A 155 5.57 -13.03 4.24
CA GLU A 155 4.31 -13.44 4.86
C GLU A 155 3.20 -13.40 3.83
N VAL A 156 2.33 -14.41 3.86
CA VAL A 156 1.22 -14.57 2.93
C VAL A 156 -0.08 -14.71 3.69
N LEU A 157 -1.02 -13.82 3.42
CA LEU A 157 -2.38 -13.84 3.94
C LEU A 157 -3.35 -14.23 2.82
N PRO A 158 -4.01 -15.40 2.88
CA PRO A 158 -5.04 -15.76 1.91
C PRO A 158 -6.26 -14.84 2.02
N LEU A 159 -6.79 -14.39 0.86
CA LEU A 159 -7.95 -13.51 0.77
C LEU A 159 -9.19 -14.18 0.15
N GLY A 160 -9.03 -15.40 -0.36
CA GLY A 160 -10.09 -16.17 -1.02
C GLY A 160 -9.77 -16.54 -2.46
N GLN A 161 -10.72 -17.14 -3.14
CA GLN A 161 -10.52 -17.73 -4.47
C GLN A 161 -11.31 -16.98 -5.55
N ALA A 162 -10.69 -16.76 -6.69
CA ALA A 162 -11.29 -16.17 -7.87
C ALA A 162 -11.38 -17.22 -9.01
N LYS A 163 -12.56 -17.36 -9.60
CA LYS A 163 -12.76 -18.22 -10.76
C LYS A 163 -12.56 -17.41 -12.05
N GLY A 164 -11.78 -17.95 -13.00
CA GLY A 164 -11.72 -17.43 -14.37
C GLY A 164 -12.71 -18.20 -15.27
N ILE A 165 -13.30 -17.50 -16.23
CA ILE A 165 -14.22 -18.06 -17.22
C ILE A 165 -13.89 -17.56 -18.62
N ILE A 166 -14.17 -18.34 -19.65
CA ILE A 166 -14.11 -17.88 -21.03
C ILE A 166 -15.39 -17.11 -21.33
N VAL A 167 -15.22 -15.89 -21.84
CA VAL A 167 -16.33 -15.00 -22.21
C VAL A 167 -16.32 -14.68 -23.69
N ALA A 168 -17.53 -14.58 -24.23
CA ALA A 168 -17.76 -14.24 -25.63
C ALA A 168 -19.02 -13.38 -25.77
N SER A 169 -19.17 -12.76 -26.96
CA SER A 169 -20.46 -12.17 -27.34
C SER A 169 -21.52 -13.29 -27.54
N PRO A 170 -22.79 -13.05 -27.20
CA PRO A 170 -23.89 -13.97 -27.56
C PRO A 170 -24.02 -14.18 -29.06
N LEU A 171 -23.49 -13.27 -29.89
CA LEU A 171 -23.46 -13.36 -31.34
C LEU A 171 -22.33 -14.24 -31.90
N LEU A 172 -21.44 -14.78 -31.04
CA LEU A 172 -20.36 -15.67 -31.49
C LEU A 172 -20.98 -16.93 -32.10
N ALA A 173 -20.52 -17.31 -33.31
CA ALA A 173 -21.01 -18.49 -34.03
C ALA A 173 -20.88 -19.75 -33.16
N PRO A 174 -21.92 -20.63 -33.11
CA PRO A 174 -21.91 -21.83 -32.27
C PRO A 174 -20.70 -22.74 -32.47
N GLY A 175 -20.20 -22.89 -33.69
CA GLY A 175 -19.02 -23.72 -34.01
C GLY A 175 -17.71 -23.20 -33.42
N LEU A 176 -17.68 -21.94 -32.94
CA LEU A 176 -16.49 -21.34 -32.32
C LEU A 176 -16.51 -21.43 -30.78
N ARG A 177 -17.59 -21.91 -30.17
CA ARG A 177 -17.84 -21.91 -28.73
C ARG A 177 -17.20 -23.06 -27.95
N ASP A 178 -16.73 -24.09 -28.62
CA ASP A 178 -16.14 -25.29 -28.01
C ASP A 178 -14.64 -25.05 -27.71
N PHE A 179 -14.23 -25.17 -26.44
CA PHE A 179 -12.85 -25.06 -25.98
C PHE A 179 -12.36 -26.33 -25.29
N ASP A 180 -13.12 -27.42 -25.36
CA ASP A 180 -12.79 -28.71 -24.76
C ASP A 180 -12.27 -29.74 -25.77
N THR A 181 -12.78 -29.75 -26.99
CA THR A 181 -12.34 -30.67 -28.02
C THR A 181 -10.93 -30.34 -28.48
N PRO A 182 -9.99 -31.30 -28.50
CA PRO A 182 -8.62 -31.07 -28.95
C PRO A 182 -8.51 -30.81 -30.47
N HIS A 183 -7.30 -30.34 -30.89
CA HIS A 183 -6.92 -30.18 -32.30
C HIS A 183 -7.80 -29.22 -33.11
N GLN A 184 -8.07 -28.03 -32.50
CA GLN A 184 -8.91 -27.02 -33.14
C GLN A 184 -8.07 -25.87 -33.68
N ARG A 185 -8.53 -25.32 -34.82
CA ARG A 185 -8.04 -24.05 -35.38
C ARG A 185 -9.21 -23.07 -35.39
N LYS A 186 -9.15 -22.07 -34.50
CA LYS A 186 -10.23 -21.09 -34.30
C LYS A 186 -10.09 -19.93 -35.28
N GLU A 187 -11.11 -19.71 -36.09
CA GLU A 187 -11.20 -18.55 -36.99
C GLU A 187 -11.48 -17.21 -36.28
N THR A 188 -11.50 -17.22 -34.96
CA THR A 188 -11.58 -16.01 -34.13
C THR A 188 -10.23 -15.72 -33.47
N SER A 189 -10.07 -14.52 -32.93
CA SER A 189 -8.89 -14.14 -32.17
C SER A 189 -9.15 -14.28 -30.66
N PHE A 190 -8.09 -14.48 -29.90
CA PHE A 190 -8.12 -14.47 -28.45
C PHE A 190 -7.55 -13.15 -27.95
N ILE A 191 -8.32 -12.46 -27.13
CA ILE A 191 -7.85 -11.25 -26.47
C ILE A 191 -7.44 -11.58 -25.03
N ILE A 192 -6.29 -11.10 -24.62
CA ILE A 192 -5.64 -11.53 -23.40
C ILE A 192 -5.05 -10.32 -22.67
N ASN A 193 -4.92 -10.44 -21.37
CA ASN A 193 -4.27 -9.43 -20.54
C ASN A 193 -2.76 -9.37 -20.83
N GLU A 194 -2.10 -8.52 -20.07
CA GLU A 194 -0.65 -8.31 -20.10
C GLU A 194 0.16 -9.61 -20.02
N PRO A 195 1.39 -9.62 -20.52
CA PRO A 195 2.34 -10.71 -20.33
C PRO A 195 2.51 -11.04 -18.84
N ARG A 196 2.66 -12.33 -18.52
CA ARG A 196 2.81 -12.80 -17.13
C ARG A 196 1.56 -12.63 -16.26
N SER A 197 0.37 -12.38 -16.84
CA SER A 197 -0.90 -12.48 -16.12
C SER A 197 -1.19 -13.94 -15.78
N ILE A 198 -1.60 -14.22 -14.53
CA ILE A 198 -1.96 -15.57 -14.10
C ILE A 198 -3.12 -16.16 -14.93
N TYR A 199 -4.07 -15.33 -15.32
CA TYR A 199 -5.19 -15.76 -16.18
C TYR A 199 -4.69 -16.13 -17.59
N ARG A 200 -3.73 -15.37 -18.13
CA ARG A 200 -3.07 -15.69 -19.39
C ARG A 200 -2.34 -17.02 -19.31
N GLU A 201 -1.51 -17.21 -18.31
CA GLU A 201 -0.72 -18.45 -18.12
C GLU A 201 -1.64 -19.68 -18.03
N ARG A 202 -2.75 -19.58 -17.28
CA ARG A 202 -3.72 -20.68 -17.13
C ARG A 202 -4.41 -21.00 -18.43
N MET A 203 -4.90 -19.98 -19.16
CA MET A 203 -5.58 -20.19 -20.43
C MET A 203 -4.63 -20.71 -21.51
N GLU A 204 -3.43 -20.17 -21.64
CA GLU A 204 -2.43 -20.65 -22.60
C GLU A 204 -2.03 -22.10 -22.31
N ALA A 205 -1.91 -22.48 -21.03
CA ALA A 205 -1.63 -23.88 -20.65
C ALA A 205 -2.79 -24.81 -21.08
N HIS A 206 -4.05 -24.41 -20.89
CA HIS A 206 -5.22 -25.16 -21.32
C HIS A 206 -5.28 -25.35 -22.84
N LEU A 207 -5.10 -24.24 -23.59
CA LEU A 207 -5.10 -24.26 -25.05
C LEU A 207 -3.97 -25.14 -25.62
N ARG A 208 -2.77 -25.03 -25.05
CA ARG A 208 -1.60 -25.81 -25.45
C ARG A 208 -1.82 -27.31 -25.20
N ALA A 209 -2.35 -27.68 -24.04
CA ALA A 209 -2.62 -29.07 -23.68
C ALA A 209 -3.63 -29.76 -24.62
N ARG A 210 -4.49 -28.99 -25.32
CA ARG A 210 -5.51 -29.48 -26.26
C ARG A 210 -5.17 -29.20 -27.73
N ASP A 211 -4.02 -28.61 -28.04
CA ASP A 211 -3.68 -28.18 -29.40
C ASP A 211 -4.79 -27.31 -30.03
N ILE A 212 -5.27 -26.32 -29.25
CA ILE A 212 -6.24 -25.33 -29.72
C ILE A 212 -5.44 -24.06 -30.09
N LEU A 213 -5.52 -23.66 -31.36
CA LEU A 213 -4.85 -22.47 -31.86
C LEU A 213 -5.88 -21.44 -32.33
N PHE A 214 -5.63 -20.19 -31.98
CA PHE A 214 -6.38 -19.04 -32.52
C PHE A 214 -5.72 -18.48 -33.75
N ARG A 215 -6.49 -17.80 -34.59
CA ARG A 215 -6.00 -17.05 -35.74
C ARG A 215 -4.98 -15.99 -35.30
N ASN A 216 -5.30 -15.25 -34.24
CA ASN A 216 -4.41 -14.27 -33.62
C ASN A 216 -4.62 -14.23 -32.11
N THR A 217 -3.58 -13.79 -31.39
CA THR A 217 -3.68 -13.37 -29.99
C THR A 217 -3.41 -11.88 -29.91
N ILE A 218 -4.31 -11.16 -29.24
CA ILE A 218 -4.25 -9.71 -29.11
C ILE A 218 -4.08 -9.38 -27.64
N GLU A 219 -3.22 -8.46 -27.31
CA GLU A 219 -2.91 -8.07 -25.94
C GLU A 219 -3.52 -6.70 -25.63
N LEU A 220 -4.31 -6.63 -24.55
CA LEU A 220 -4.83 -5.40 -23.98
C LEU A 220 -4.66 -5.41 -22.47
N TRP A 221 -4.25 -4.28 -21.91
CA TRP A 221 -3.96 -4.13 -20.49
C TRP A 221 -5.18 -3.79 -19.62
N SER A 222 -6.26 -3.32 -20.22
CA SER A 222 -7.47 -2.92 -19.50
C SER A 222 -8.58 -3.96 -19.65
N ILE A 223 -9.05 -4.52 -18.53
CA ILE A 223 -10.17 -5.45 -18.52
C ILE A 223 -11.43 -4.82 -19.10
N GLU A 224 -11.69 -3.54 -18.84
CA GLU A 224 -12.84 -2.82 -19.41
C GLU A 224 -12.77 -2.74 -20.95
N SER A 225 -11.56 -2.50 -21.50
CA SER A 225 -11.36 -2.51 -22.95
C SER A 225 -11.57 -3.90 -23.54
N ILE A 226 -11.09 -4.94 -22.86
CA ILE A 226 -11.30 -6.35 -23.22
C ILE A 226 -12.81 -6.65 -23.27
N LYS A 227 -13.56 -6.34 -22.19
CA LYS A 227 -15.01 -6.58 -22.11
C LYS A 227 -15.78 -5.94 -23.27
N LYS A 228 -15.52 -4.66 -23.55
CA LYS A 228 -16.16 -3.92 -24.65
C LYS A 228 -15.84 -4.54 -26.01
N THR A 229 -14.63 -4.97 -26.23
CA THR A 229 -14.19 -5.60 -27.48
C THR A 229 -14.84 -6.96 -27.69
N VAL A 230 -14.92 -7.78 -26.61
CA VAL A 230 -15.59 -9.06 -26.65
C VAL A 230 -17.11 -8.89 -26.89
N ALA A 231 -17.76 -7.94 -26.22
CA ALA A 231 -19.18 -7.63 -26.41
C ALA A 231 -19.50 -7.18 -27.84
N ALA A 232 -18.57 -6.51 -28.51
CA ALA A 232 -18.69 -6.14 -29.92
C ALA A 232 -18.53 -7.32 -30.90
N ASN A 233 -18.47 -8.56 -30.40
CA ASN A 233 -18.30 -9.79 -31.17
C ASN A 233 -17.02 -9.85 -32.03
N LEU A 234 -15.98 -9.19 -31.59
CA LEU A 234 -14.72 -9.21 -32.31
C LEU A 234 -13.88 -10.44 -31.92
N TRP A 235 -13.85 -10.80 -30.63
CA TRP A 235 -12.96 -11.83 -30.11
C TRP A 235 -13.55 -12.53 -28.88
N VAL A 236 -12.81 -13.49 -28.30
CA VAL A 236 -13.10 -14.16 -27.02
C VAL A 236 -12.00 -13.86 -26.01
N SER A 237 -12.31 -13.95 -24.73
CA SER A 237 -11.33 -13.72 -23.65
C SER A 237 -11.52 -14.66 -22.48
N PHE A 238 -10.52 -14.73 -21.59
CA PHE A 238 -10.58 -15.44 -20.32
C PHE A 238 -10.39 -14.44 -19.17
N LEU A 239 -11.44 -14.21 -18.40
CA LEU A 239 -11.51 -13.16 -17.39
C LEU A 239 -12.03 -13.70 -16.05
N PRO A 240 -11.70 -13.01 -14.91
CA PRO A 240 -12.32 -13.32 -13.63
C PRO A 240 -13.84 -13.15 -13.69
N THR A 241 -14.58 -14.10 -13.13
CA THR A 241 -16.07 -14.08 -13.14
C THR A 241 -16.60 -12.76 -12.56
N PHE A 242 -16.05 -12.32 -11.43
CA PHE A 242 -16.50 -11.10 -10.77
C PHE A 242 -16.30 -9.81 -11.60
N ALA A 243 -15.38 -9.83 -12.58
CA ALA A 243 -15.14 -8.67 -13.44
C ALA A 243 -16.19 -8.54 -14.57
N VAL A 244 -16.95 -9.58 -14.82
CA VAL A 244 -17.93 -9.68 -15.93
C VAL A 244 -19.36 -9.98 -15.47
N GLU A 245 -19.62 -9.96 -14.15
CA GLU A 245 -20.95 -10.25 -13.57
C GLU A 245 -22.05 -9.35 -14.16
N GLN A 246 -21.77 -8.07 -14.34
CA GLN A 246 -22.74 -7.12 -14.89
C GLN A 246 -23.07 -7.43 -16.35
N GLU A 247 -22.07 -7.75 -17.18
CA GLU A 247 -22.22 -8.07 -18.57
C GLU A 247 -22.94 -9.41 -18.79
N LEU A 248 -22.66 -10.40 -17.93
CA LEU A 248 -23.36 -11.68 -17.93
C LEU A 248 -24.83 -11.48 -17.55
N ALA A 249 -25.11 -10.71 -16.50
CA ALA A 249 -26.48 -10.40 -16.07
C ALA A 249 -27.26 -9.61 -17.13
N ALA A 250 -26.61 -8.70 -17.83
CA ALA A 250 -27.19 -7.91 -18.92
C ALA A 250 -27.31 -8.70 -20.25
N GLY A 251 -26.71 -9.88 -20.34
CA GLY A 251 -26.68 -10.69 -21.56
C GLY A 251 -25.81 -10.11 -22.68
N SER A 252 -24.99 -9.12 -22.41
CA SER A 252 -24.03 -8.55 -23.38
C SER A 252 -22.79 -9.44 -23.58
N LEU A 253 -22.48 -10.28 -22.59
CA LEU A 253 -21.52 -11.37 -22.65
C LEU A 253 -22.18 -12.68 -22.24
N ILE A 254 -21.60 -13.79 -22.70
CA ILE A 254 -21.96 -15.15 -22.29
C ILE A 254 -20.71 -15.88 -21.79
N GLU A 255 -20.88 -16.75 -20.77
CA GLU A 255 -19.85 -17.71 -20.37
C GLU A 255 -19.85 -18.87 -21.36
N LEU A 256 -18.67 -19.24 -21.84
CA LEU A 256 -18.49 -20.45 -22.64
C LEU A 256 -18.07 -21.59 -21.71
N PRO A 257 -18.78 -22.73 -21.73
CA PRO A 257 -18.45 -23.87 -20.89
C PRO A 257 -17.09 -24.44 -21.27
N VAL A 258 -16.23 -24.67 -20.26
CA VAL A 258 -14.92 -25.29 -20.45
C VAL A 258 -14.56 -26.14 -19.24
N ARG A 259 -14.01 -27.32 -19.49
CA ARG A 259 -13.44 -28.20 -18.46
C ARG A 259 -11.96 -27.90 -18.29
N MET A 260 -11.68 -26.83 -17.57
CA MET A 260 -10.31 -26.37 -17.35
C MET A 260 -9.87 -26.60 -15.91
N SER A 261 -8.80 -27.38 -15.72
CA SER A 261 -8.09 -27.43 -14.44
C SER A 261 -7.35 -26.12 -14.21
N GLY A 262 -7.44 -25.54 -12.99
CA GLY A 262 -6.75 -24.31 -12.65
C GLY A 262 -7.46 -23.02 -13.07
N CYS A 263 -8.78 -23.08 -13.36
CA CYS A 263 -9.60 -21.89 -13.53
C CYS A 263 -9.78 -21.10 -12.20
N ILE A 264 -9.49 -21.72 -11.07
CA ILE A 264 -9.52 -21.09 -9.74
C ILE A 264 -8.11 -20.62 -9.38
N VAL A 265 -7.98 -19.36 -9.00
CA VAL A 265 -6.75 -18.74 -8.54
C VAL A 265 -6.96 -18.18 -7.14
N GLN A 266 -5.93 -18.31 -6.28
CA GLN A 266 -5.96 -17.81 -4.92
C GLN A 266 -5.56 -16.34 -4.92
N ALA A 267 -6.40 -15.47 -4.37
CA ALA A 267 -6.01 -14.09 -4.06
C ALA A 267 -5.31 -14.05 -2.71
N ILE A 268 -4.26 -13.26 -2.61
CA ILE A 268 -3.41 -13.16 -1.43
C ILE A 268 -3.01 -11.70 -1.16
N CYS A 269 -2.75 -11.39 0.13
CA CYS A 269 -1.98 -10.22 0.53
C CYS A 269 -0.61 -10.66 1.04
N VAL A 270 0.45 -9.99 0.58
CA VAL A 270 1.83 -10.37 0.88
C VAL A 270 2.63 -9.16 1.37
N TRP A 271 3.53 -9.39 2.33
CA TRP A 271 4.50 -8.40 2.81
C TRP A 271 5.81 -9.07 3.22
N HIS A 272 6.87 -8.28 3.30
CA HIS A 272 8.19 -8.78 3.72
C HIS A 272 8.23 -8.91 5.26
N LYS A 273 8.66 -10.08 5.78
CA LYS A 273 8.72 -10.38 7.25
C LYS A 273 9.52 -9.36 8.05
N ASN A 274 10.68 -8.95 7.50
CA ASN A 274 11.59 -8.03 8.18
C ASN A 274 11.16 -6.56 8.04
N ARG A 275 10.05 -6.28 7.36
CA ARG A 275 9.52 -4.92 7.28
C ARG A 275 8.79 -4.59 8.55
N GLU A 276 9.10 -3.44 9.13
CA GLU A 276 8.35 -2.93 10.27
C GLU A 276 6.87 -2.78 9.91
N SER A 277 6.01 -3.45 10.70
CA SER A 277 4.56 -3.39 10.48
C SER A 277 4.00 -2.09 11.07
N THR A 278 3.86 -1.06 10.21
CA THR A 278 3.27 0.22 10.62
C THR A 278 1.79 0.08 11.00
N PRO A 279 1.21 1.02 11.77
CA PRO A 279 -0.23 1.06 12.06
C PRO A 279 -1.08 1.07 10.78
N ALA A 280 -0.66 1.81 9.76
CA ALA A 280 -1.34 1.86 8.46
C ALA A 280 -1.34 0.50 7.74
N MET A 281 -0.22 -0.24 7.75
CA MET A 281 -0.15 -1.59 7.20
C MET A 281 -1.07 -2.56 7.94
N ARG A 282 -1.11 -2.48 9.28
CA ARG A 282 -2.02 -3.31 10.09
C ARG A 282 -3.46 -3.03 9.76
N LEU A 283 -3.87 -1.76 9.79
CA LEU A 283 -5.23 -1.35 9.44
C LEU A 283 -5.64 -1.84 8.05
N PHE A 284 -4.78 -1.68 7.04
CA PHE A 284 -5.09 -2.13 5.67
C PHE A 284 -5.29 -3.65 5.59
N ARG A 285 -4.45 -4.44 6.27
CA ARG A 285 -4.60 -5.91 6.34
C ARG A 285 -5.87 -6.33 7.08
N ASP A 286 -6.18 -5.66 8.20
CA ASP A 286 -7.40 -5.94 8.97
C ASP A 286 -8.66 -5.67 8.13
N LEU A 287 -8.66 -4.59 7.36
CA LEU A 287 -9.74 -4.28 6.41
C LEU A 287 -9.84 -5.33 5.29
N LEU A 288 -8.71 -5.82 4.75
CA LEU A 288 -8.70 -6.91 3.77
C LEU A 288 -9.33 -8.19 4.34
N GLN A 289 -9.02 -8.55 5.57
CA GLN A 289 -9.60 -9.72 6.24
C GLN A 289 -11.10 -9.55 6.51
N ALA A 290 -11.50 -8.36 6.96
CA ALA A 290 -12.91 -8.07 7.28
C ALA A 290 -13.80 -7.97 6.04
N SER A 291 -13.25 -7.54 4.90
CA SER A 291 -14.05 -7.27 3.68
C SER A 291 -14.57 -8.51 2.95
N ALA A 292 -14.11 -9.74 3.34
CA ALA A 292 -14.48 -11.00 2.68
C ALA A 292 -14.54 -10.83 1.14
N LEU A 293 -13.43 -10.38 0.53
CA LEU A 293 -13.33 -10.02 -0.90
C LEU A 293 -13.91 -11.08 -1.84
N PHE A 294 -13.86 -12.34 -1.41
CA PHE A 294 -14.45 -13.48 -2.11
C PHE A 294 -15.30 -14.27 -1.11
N PRO A 295 -16.59 -14.49 -1.40
CA PRO A 295 -17.41 -15.41 -0.60
C PRO A 295 -16.77 -16.79 -0.61
N MET A 296 -16.81 -17.46 0.56
CA MET A 296 -16.36 -18.84 0.71
C MET A 296 -17.27 -19.82 -0.06
#